data_8558573734858216995a5421191f5d11
#
_entry.id   8558573734858216995a5421191f5d11
#
_cell.length_a   1.000
_cell.length_b   1.000
_cell.length_c   1.000
_cell.angle_alpha   90.00
_cell.angle_beta   90.00
_cell.angle_gamma   90.00
#
_symmetry.space_group_name_H-M   'P 1'
#
loop_
_entity.id
_entity.type
_entity.pdbx_description
1 polymer ?
#
loop_
_entity_poly.entity_id
_entity_poly.type
_entity_poly.pdbx_seq_one_letter_code
_entity_poly.pdbx_strand_id
1 'polypeptide(L)'
;MTVDGDAEQSKRMLKRQRIPFVEKAGKVHIVGKHAFNYAQIFSTATLRRPMKDGLLNPTEKDSLPILNAIIGELLGKSKKEEVCVYCIPSKPIDVEREVSYHDDVLSTIIESYGYKAHKVEESVALGYEGLVDNELTGVSISMGAGMCNVAVMYQGMTAVSFAVSRGGDWIDNNVSMDTGVPVAKVSNIKESSTQLDLTKGVMQDIYGESTEEFTVMHA
;
A
#
# COMPACT_ATOMS: atom_id res chain seq x y z
N MET A 1 9.30 9.03 -5.47
CA MET A 1 9.65 10.17 -6.32
C MET A 1 11.13 10.18 -6.59
N THR A 2 11.56 10.30 -7.83
CA THR A 2 12.98 10.46 -8.20
C THR A 2 13.28 11.94 -8.35
N VAL A 3 14.39 12.41 -7.76
CA VAL A 3 14.87 13.79 -7.89
C VAL A 3 16.04 13.79 -8.86
N ASP A 4 15.87 14.44 -10.01
CA ASP A 4 16.94 14.67 -10.97
C ASP A 4 17.60 16.02 -10.66
N GLY A 5 18.92 16.05 -10.49
CA GLY A 5 19.68 17.24 -10.15
C GLY A 5 20.93 16.92 -9.33
N ASP A 6 21.50 17.94 -8.65
CA ASP A 6 22.64 17.72 -7.75
C ASP A 6 22.22 16.82 -6.57
N ALA A 7 22.57 15.54 -6.68
CA ALA A 7 22.22 14.52 -5.70
C ALA A 7 22.78 14.86 -4.30
N GLU A 8 23.95 15.47 -4.20
CA GLU A 8 24.56 15.81 -2.91
C GLU A 8 23.83 16.96 -2.21
N GLN A 9 23.43 17.98 -2.96
CA GLN A 9 22.65 19.08 -2.42
C GLN A 9 21.27 18.58 -1.95
N SER A 10 20.60 17.76 -2.76
CA SER A 10 19.33 17.15 -2.42
C SER A 10 19.41 16.27 -1.18
N LYS A 11 20.44 15.44 -1.04
CA LYS A 11 20.68 14.61 0.15
C LYS A 11 20.88 15.45 1.42
N ARG A 12 21.68 16.52 1.35
CA ARG A 12 21.91 17.40 2.50
C ARG A 12 20.60 18.03 2.98
N MET A 13 19.77 18.49 2.04
CA MET A 13 18.47 19.06 2.35
C MET A 13 17.53 18.03 2.99
N LEU A 14 17.42 16.83 2.42
CA LEU A 14 16.55 15.76 2.92
C LEU A 14 16.97 15.27 4.31
N LYS A 15 18.30 15.10 4.53
CA LYS A 15 18.84 14.77 5.86
C LYS A 15 18.53 15.85 6.90
N ARG A 16 18.69 17.12 6.55
CA ARG A 16 18.36 18.23 7.45
C ARG A 16 16.90 18.26 7.85
N GLN A 17 16.02 17.88 6.94
CA GLN A 17 14.56 17.84 7.15
C GLN A 17 14.06 16.48 7.68
N ARG A 18 14.97 15.53 7.93
CA ARG A 18 14.66 14.17 8.40
C ARG A 18 13.69 13.43 7.49
N ILE A 19 13.81 13.65 6.17
CA ILE A 19 12.96 12.99 5.18
C ILE A 19 13.62 11.69 4.74
N PRO A 20 12.92 10.56 4.80
CA PRO A 20 13.46 9.30 4.34
C PRO A 20 13.66 9.31 2.83
N PHE A 21 14.83 8.86 2.40
CA PHE A 21 15.16 8.72 0.99
C PHE A 21 16.06 7.50 0.78
N VAL A 22 16.03 6.97 -0.41
CA VAL A 22 16.90 5.88 -0.86
C VAL A 22 17.79 6.39 -1.99
N GLU A 23 19.07 6.04 -1.95
CA GLU A 23 20.01 6.33 -3.02
C GLU A 23 20.27 5.10 -3.85
N LYS A 24 20.08 5.20 -5.17
CA LYS A 24 20.41 4.13 -6.11
C LYS A 24 20.91 4.72 -7.43
N ALA A 25 22.03 4.16 -7.94
CA ALA A 25 22.63 4.57 -9.21
C ALA A 25 22.85 6.09 -9.34
N GLY A 26 23.26 6.75 -8.26
CA GLY A 26 23.51 8.21 -8.24
C GLY A 26 22.23 9.06 -8.23
N LYS A 27 21.08 8.45 -8.13
CA LYS A 27 19.78 9.15 -8.02
C LYS A 27 19.22 9.05 -6.61
N VAL A 28 18.54 10.10 -6.17
CA VAL A 28 17.86 10.17 -4.88
C VAL A 28 16.37 9.91 -5.07
N HIS A 29 15.84 8.95 -4.33
CA HIS A 29 14.43 8.58 -4.34
C HIS A 29 13.79 8.90 -3.00
N ILE A 30 12.84 9.83 -2.97
CA ILE A 30 12.01 10.10 -1.80
C ILE A 30 10.86 9.11 -1.80
N VAL A 31 10.58 8.47 -0.66
CA VAL A 31 9.57 7.42 -0.53
C VAL A 31 8.42 7.83 0.40
N GLY A 32 7.28 7.15 0.24
CA GLY A 32 6.08 7.35 1.06
C GLY A 32 5.41 8.71 0.83
N LYS A 33 4.63 9.16 1.82
CA LYS A 33 3.83 10.39 1.75
C LYS A 33 4.65 11.65 1.43
N HIS A 34 5.90 11.70 1.86
CA HIS A 34 6.77 12.83 1.55
C HIS A 34 7.03 13.01 0.05
N ALA A 35 6.94 11.94 -0.74
CA ALA A 35 7.11 12.02 -2.19
C ALA A 35 6.06 12.92 -2.85
N PHE A 36 4.82 12.88 -2.39
CA PHE A 36 3.73 13.73 -2.90
C PHE A 36 3.97 15.21 -2.59
N ASN A 37 4.31 15.52 -1.34
CA ASN A 37 4.56 16.89 -0.90
C ASN A 37 5.73 17.52 -1.67
N TYR A 38 6.78 16.75 -1.92
CA TYR A 38 7.97 17.23 -2.62
C TYR A 38 7.83 17.27 -4.14
N ALA A 39 6.97 16.43 -4.72
CA ALA A 39 6.69 16.48 -6.16
C ALA A 39 6.09 17.84 -6.62
N GLN A 40 5.43 18.54 -5.70
CA GLN A 40 4.89 19.87 -5.96
C GLN A 40 5.96 20.98 -5.92
N ILE A 41 7.07 20.74 -5.22
CA ILE A 41 8.15 21.72 -5.02
C ILE A 41 9.21 21.59 -6.11
N PHE A 42 9.49 20.38 -6.57
CA PHE A 42 10.53 20.11 -7.56
C PHE A 42 9.91 19.91 -8.95
N SER A 43 10.10 20.89 -9.83
CA SER A 43 9.58 20.83 -11.22
C SER A 43 10.18 19.70 -12.06
N THR A 44 11.34 19.19 -11.67
CA THR A 44 12.05 18.07 -12.32
C THR A 44 11.73 16.70 -11.71
N ALA A 45 10.91 16.67 -10.66
CA ALA A 45 10.61 15.43 -9.95
C ALA A 45 9.56 14.59 -10.67
N THR A 46 9.84 13.31 -10.81
CA THR A 46 8.89 12.35 -11.39
C THR A 46 8.33 11.46 -10.29
N LEU A 47 7.01 11.50 -10.11
CA LEU A 47 6.31 10.55 -9.26
C LEU A 47 6.29 9.17 -9.92
N ARG A 48 6.64 8.15 -9.15
CA ARG A 48 6.61 6.75 -9.57
C ARG A 48 5.69 5.96 -8.66
N ARG A 49 4.88 5.09 -9.24
CA ARG A 49 4.01 4.16 -8.50
C ARG A 49 4.42 2.71 -8.82
N PRO A 50 5.37 2.13 -8.07
CA PRO A 50 5.78 0.74 -8.27
C PRO A 50 4.65 -0.25 -7.99
N MET A 51 3.70 0.17 -7.16
CA MET A 51 2.47 -0.58 -6.86
C MET A 51 1.27 0.18 -7.41
N LYS A 52 0.33 -0.54 -8.01
CA LYS A 52 -0.95 -0.02 -8.49
C LYS A 52 -2.04 -1.08 -8.31
N ASP A 53 -3.21 -0.67 -7.87
CA ASP A 53 -4.35 -1.56 -7.66
C ASP A 53 -3.99 -2.78 -6.77
N GLY A 54 -3.19 -2.56 -5.72
CA GLY A 54 -2.76 -3.58 -4.76
C GLY A 54 -1.64 -4.52 -5.24
N LEU A 55 -1.19 -4.43 -6.49
CA LEU A 55 -0.17 -5.29 -7.08
C LEU A 55 0.99 -4.50 -7.67
N LEU A 56 2.06 -5.20 -8.02
CA LEU A 56 3.15 -4.62 -8.80
C LEU A 56 2.64 -4.04 -10.11
N ASN A 57 3.08 -2.82 -10.42
CA ASN A 57 2.69 -2.13 -11.65
C ASN A 57 3.62 -2.55 -12.81
N PRO A 58 3.16 -3.41 -13.74
CA PRO A 58 4.00 -3.90 -14.83
C PRO A 58 4.33 -2.80 -15.87
N THR A 59 3.57 -1.70 -15.88
CA THR A 59 3.79 -0.59 -16.81
C THR A 59 4.82 0.43 -16.30
N GLU A 60 5.20 0.36 -15.03
CA GLU A 60 6.22 1.21 -14.42
C GLU A 60 7.61 0.61 -14.63
N LYS A 61 8.38 1.18 -15.56
CA LYS A 61 9.70 0.65 -15.97
C LYS A 61 10.71 0.52 -14.82
N ASP A 62 10.63 1.40 -13.83
CA ASP A 62 11.56 1.44 -12.70
C ASP A 62 10.98 0.81 -11.43
N SER A 63 9.84 0.10 -11.50
CA SER A 63 9.17 -0.46 -10.33
C SER A 63 10.06 -1.44 -9.56
N LEU A 64 10.66 -2.40 -10.25
CA LEU A 64 11.51 -3.41 -9.64
C LEU A 64 12.79 -2.84 -9.01
N PRO A 65 13.57 -1.98 -9.69
CA PRO A 65 14.71 -1.31 -9.07
C PRO A 65 14.36 -0.48 -7.83
N ILE A 66 13.22 0.21 -7.85
CA ILE A 66 12.76 1.02 -6.73
C ILE A 66 12.35 0.13 -5.55
N LEU A 67 11.58 -0.93 -5.79
CA LEU A 67 11.19 -1.89 -4.77
C LEU A 67 12.39 -2.58 -4.14
N ASN A 68 13.30 -3.08 -4.96
CA ASN A 68 14.53 -3.68 -4.47
C ASN A 68 15.32 -2.71 -3.57
N ALA A 69 15.41 -1.43 -3.96
CA ALA A 69 16.08 -0.43 -3.14
C ALA A 69 15.37 -0.18 -1.82
N ILE A 70 14.03 -0.10 -1.82
CA ILE A 70 13.23 0.11 -0.61
C ILE A 70 13.34 -1.10 0.33
N ILE A 71 13.13 -2.31 -0.19
CA ILE A 71 13.21 -3.54 0.60
C ILE A 71 14.62 -3.74 1.15
N GLY A 72 15.65 -3.48 0.33
CA GLY A 72 17.04 -3.59 0.77
C GLY A 72 17.43 -2.60 1.87
N GLU A 73 16.90 -1.39 1.83
CA GLU A 73 17.11 -0.40 2.89
C GLU A 73 16.39 -0.77 4.20
N LEU A 74 15.21 -1.40 4.08
CA LEU A 74 14.43 -1.84 5.24
C LEU A 74 15.05 -3.07 5.91
N LEU A 75 15.42 -4.07 5.13
CA LEU A 75 15.87 -5.36 5.66
C LEU A 75 17.37 -5.39 5.95
N GLY A 76 18.18 -4.75 5.09
CA GLY A 76 19.61 -5.00 5.06
C GLY A 76 19.92 -6.44 4.61
N LYS A 77 21.17 -6.88 4.79
CA LYS A 77 21.56 -8.27 4.52
C LYS A 77 21.34 -9.16 5.75
N SER A 78 20.73 -10.31 5.56
CA SER A 78 20.62 -11.33 6.59
C SER A 78 21.99 -11.80 7.07
N LYS A 79 22.12 -12.00 8.38
CA LYS A 79 23.38 -12.44 9.00
C LYS A 79 23.47 -13.96 9.21
N LYS A 80 22.31 -14.64 9.29
CA LYS A 80 22.21 -16.06 9.69
C LYS A 80 21.02 -16.78 9.05
N GLU A 81 20.77 -16.56 7.75
CA GLU A 81 19.59 -17.16 7.07
C GLU A 81 18.28 -16.91 7.85
N GLU A 82 18.10 -15.67 8.26
CA GLU A 82 16.90 -15.24 9.01
C GLU A 82 15.65 -15.39 8.15
N VAL A 83 14.52 -15.63 8.80
CA VAL A 83 13.23 -15.71 8.13
C VAL A 83 12.66 -14.30 7.97
N CYS A 84 12.20 -13.98 6.77
CA CYS A 84 11.40 -12.79 6.49
C CYS A 84 9.99 -13.20 6.11
N VAL A 85 9.02 -12.84 6.94
CA VAL A 85 7.59 -12.98 6.62
C VAL A 85 7.14 -11.72 5.89
N TYR A 86 6.46 -11.88 4.77
CA TYR A 86 5.92 -10.77 3.99
C TYR A 86 4.47 -11.03 3.58
N CYS A 87 3.70 -9.95 3.43
CA CYS A 87 2.31 -10.06 3.06
C CYS A 87 2.11 -9.93 1.54
N ILE A 88 1.20 -10.74 1.02
CA ILE A 88 0.67 -10.63 -0.33
C ILE A 88 -0.85 -10.46 -0.26
N PRO A 89 -1.49 -9.83 -1.25
CA PRO A 89 -2.94 -9.81 -1.32
C PRO A 89 -3.49 -11.22 -1.60
N SER A 90 -4.70 -11.48 -1.13
CA SER A 90 -5.45 -12.66 -1.52
C SER A 90 -5.83 -12.59 -3.02
N LYS A 91 -6.22 -13.72 -3.61
CA LYS A 91 -6.65 -13.74 -5.02
C LYS A 91 -7.94 -12.92 -5.19
N PRO A 92 -7.96 -11.94 -6.12
CA PRO A 92 -9.19 -11.19 -6.40
C PRO A 92 -10.23 -12.08 -7.07
N ILE A 93 -11.50 -11.87 -6.69
CA ILE A 93 -12.65 -12.64 -7.22
C ILE A 93 -13.46 -11.86 -8.26
N ASP A 94 -13.27 -10.56 -8.34
CA ASP A 94 -14.01 -9.63 -9.22
C ASP A 94 -13.23 -9.24 -10.49
N VAL A 95 -11.95 -9.61 -10.59
CA VAL A 95 -11.09 -9.37 -11.75
C VAL A 95 -10.14 -10.54 -11.97
N GLU A 96 -9.82 -10.82 -13.23
CA GLU A 96 -8.77 -11.77 -13.57
C GLU A 96 -7.40 -11.11 -13.42
N ARG A 97 -6.79 -11.26 -12.25
CA ARG A 97 -5.42 -10.80 -11.97
C ARG A 97 -4.61 -11.91 -11.31
N GLU A 98 -3.39 -12.10 -11.80
CA GLU A 98 -2.45 -13.04 -11.23
C GLU A 98 -1.64 -12.38 -10.12
N VAL A 99 -1.75 -12.95 -8.92
CA VAL A 99 -0.97 -12.55 -7.73
C VAL A 99 0.41 -13.21 -7.73
N SER A 100 0.58 -14.31 -8.48
CA SER A 100 1.82 -15.09 -8.54
C SER A 100 3.03 -14.27 -8.92
N TYR A 101 2.93 -13.43 -9.95
CA TYR A 101 4.04 -12.54 -10.34
C TYR A 101 4.46 -11.58 -9.22
N HIS A 102 3.50 -11.05 -8.48
CA HIS A 102 3.78 -10.18 -7.33
C HIS A 102 4.54 -10.93 -6.23
N ASP A 103 4.10 -12.14 -5.92
CA ASP A 103 4.74 -13.04 -4.96
C ASP A 103 6.17 -13.42 -5.39
N ASP A 104 6.34 -13.88 -6.62
CA ASP A 104 7.64 -14.28 -7.18
C ASP A 104 8.67 -13.14 -7.12
N VAL A 105 8.25 -11.93 -7.44
CA VAL A 105 9.14 -10.76 -7.38
C VAL A 105 9.52 -10.42 -5.94
N LEU A 106 8.59 -10.38 -5.01
CA LEU A 106 8.88 -10.05 -3.62
C LEU A 106 9.77 -11.12 -2.97
N SER A 107 9.46 -12.41 -3.15
CA SER A 107 10.29 -13.51 -2.63
C SER A 107 11.71 -13.44 -3.20
N THR A 108 11.86 -13.26 -4.51
CA THR A 108 13.17 -13.13 -5.17
C THR A 108 13.99 -11.98 -4.60
N ILE A 109 13.36 -10.81 -4.38
CA ILE A 109 14.05 -9.67 -3.78
C ILE A 109 14.48 -10.00 -2.35
N ILE A 110 13.61 -10.53 -1.52
CA ILE A 110 13.89 -10.88 -0.11
C ILE A 110 15.01 -11.90 -0.02
N GLU A 111 14.96 -12.95 -0.84
CA GLU A 111 15.97 -14.00 -0.90
C GLU A 111 17.34 -13.47 -1.38
N SER A 112 17.35 -12.48 -2.28
CA SER A 112 18.60 -11.85 -2.72
C SER A 112 19.37 -11.13 -1.60
N TYR A 113 18.69 -10.80 -0.49
CA TYR A 113 19.29 -10.26 0.73
C TYR A 113 19.69 -11.34 1.75
N GLY A 114 19.52 -12.63 1.40
CA GLY A 114 19.93 -13.77 2.23
C GLY A 114 18.89 -14.22 3.24
N TYR A 115 17.65 -13.77 3.13
CA TYR A 115 16.55 -14.22 3.98
C TYR A 115 15.85 -15.43 3.38
N LYS A 116 15.25 -16.24 4.26
CA LYS A 116 14.27 -17.24 3.84
C LYS A 116 12.90 -16.57 3.79
N ALA A 117 12.35 -16.42 2.58
CA ALA A 117 11.09 -15.74 2.36
C ALA A 117 9.89 -16.64 2.71
N HIS A 118 8.96 -16.13 3.53
CA HIS A 118 7.70 -16.78 3.83
C HIS A 118 6.53 -15.81 3.60
N LYS A 119 5.65 -16.17 2.69
CA LYS A 119 4.45 -15.38 2.40
C LYS A 119 3.31 -15.70 3.37
N VAL A 120 2.48 -14.70 3.61
CA VAL A 120 1.19 -14.81 4.25
C VAL A 120 0.22 -13.86 3.55
N GLU A 121 -1.05 -14.23 3.45
CA GLU A 121 -2.05 -13.30 2.92
C GLU A 121 -2.30 -12.18 3.92
N GLU A 122 -2.45 -10.94 3.41
CA GLU A 122 -2.55 -9.73 4.22
C GLU A 122 -3.71 -9.80 5.24
N SER A 123 -4.91 -10.22 4.80
CA SER A 123 -6.06 -10.39 5.67
C SER A 123 -5.86 -11.49 6.71
N VAL A 124 -5.16 -12.57 6.37
CA VAL A 124 -4.83 -13.66 7.31
C VAL A 124 -3.86 -13.18 8.37
N ALA A 125 -2.82 -12.44 7.98
CA ALA A 125 -1.87 -11.85 8.93
C ALA A 125 -2.59 -10.90 9.91
N LEU A 126 -3.49 -10.06 9.40
CA LEU A 126 -4.32 -9.18 10.21
C LEU A 126 -5.22 -9.96 11.17
N GLY A 127 -5.78 -11.09 10.71
CA GLY A 127 -6.61 -11.96 11.55
C GLY A 127 -5.82 -12.61 12.70
N TYR A 128 -4.58 -12.99 12.46
CA TYR A 128 -3.71 -13.50 13.53
C TYR A 128 -3.40 -12.46 14.61
N GLU A 129 -3.34 -11.19 14.25
CA GLU A 129 -3.13 -10.10 15.22
C GLU A 129 -4.44 -9.69 15.91
N GLY A 130 -5.49 -9.46 15.12
CA GLY A 130 -6.73 -8.83 15.62
C GLY A 130 -7.72 -9.78 16.28
N LEU A 131 -7.62 -11.10 16.08
CA LEU A 131 -8.58 -12.08 16.58
C LEU A 131 -8.05 -12.95 17.73
N VAL A 132 -6.93 -12.57 18.35
CA VAL A 132 -6.31 -13.34 19.44
C VAL A 132 -7.30 -13.55 20.61
N ASP A 133 -7.98 -12.50 21.02
CA ASP A 133 -8.94 -12.54 22.14
C ASP A 133 -10.22 -13.33 21.82
N ASN A 134 -10.45 -13.63 20.54
CA ASN A 134 -11.57 -14.42 20.05
C ASN A 134 -11.15 -15.83 19.60
N GLU A 135 -10.11 -16.40 20.20
CA GLU A 135 -9.57 -17.73 19.86
C GLU A 135 -9.25 -17.86 18.35
N LEU A 136 -8.77 -16.79 17.74
CA LEU A 136 -8.50 -16.68 16.29
C LEU A 136 -9.73 -17.08 15.43
N THR A 137 -10.94 -16.74 15.89
CA THR A 137 -12.20 -17.00 15.19
C THR A 137 -12.88 -15.68 14.86
N GLY A 138 -13.18 -15.45 13.57
CA GLY A 138 -13.83 -14.22 13.12
C GLY A 138 -13.51 -13.87 11.67
N VAL A 139 -13.81 -12.65 11.31
CA VAL A 139 -13.53 -12.08 9.98
C VAL A 139 -12.54 -10.95 10.13
N SER A 140 -11.49 -10.98 9.32
CA SER A 140 -10.52 -9.89 9.18
C SER A 140 -10.63 -9.26 7.80
N ILE A 141 -10.60 -7.93 7.77
CA ILE A 141 -10.70 -7.15 6.54
C ILE A 141 -9.55 -6.14 6.50
N SER A 142 -8.73 -6.24 5.46
CA SER A 142 -7.69 -5.24 5.15
C SER A 142 -8.08 -4.45 3.91
N MET A 143 -8.38 -3.18 4.09
CA MET A 143 -8.78 -2.28 3.01
C MET A 143 -7.69 -1.27 2.70
N GLY A 144 -6.93 -1.54 1.64
CA GLY A 144 -5.91 -0.63 1.12
C GLY A 144 -6.43 0.31 0.03
N ALA A 145 -5.53 1.02 -0.62
CA ALA A 145 -5.88 1.90 -1.74
C ALA A 145 -6.40 1.10 -2.96
N GLY A 146 -5.75 -0.02 -3.29
CA GLY A 146 -6.03 -0.76 -4.52
C GLY A 146 -6.95 -1.96 -4.35
N MET A 147 -7.00 -2.56 -3.16
CA MET A 147 -7.73 -3.80 -2.89
C MET A 147 -8.33 -3.80 -1.49
N CYS A 148 -9.40 -4.57 -1.34
CA CYS A 148 -9.94 -4.98 -0.06
C CYS A 148 -9.75 -6.50 0.06
N ASN A 149 -8.96 -6.94 1.05
CA ASN A 149 -8.67 -8.34 1.35
C ASN A 149 -9.51 -8.80 2.52
N VAL A 150 -10.11 -9.97 2.41
CA VAL A 150 -10.99 -10.56 3.44
C VAL A 150 -10.49 -11.96 3.77
N ALA A 151 -10.45 -12.29 5.06
CA ALA A 151 -10.27 -13.66 5.52
C ALA A 151 -11.31 -14.01 6.59
N VAL A 152 -11.83 -15.22 6.52
CA VAL A 152 -12.65 -15.83 7.56
C VAL A 152 -11.80 -16.89 8.25
N MET A 153 -11.63 -16.75 9.55
CA MET A 153 -10.81 -17.63 10.36
C MET A 153 -11.67 -18.36 11.38
N TYR A 154 -11.34 -19.60 11.65
CA TYR A 154 -11.94 -20.43 12.67
C TYR A 154 -10.87 -21.19 13.42
N GLN A 155 -10.70 -20.89 14.70
CA GLN A 155 -9.68 -21.50 15.59
C GLN A 155 -8.25 -21.49 14.98
N GLY A 156 -7.88 -20.36 14.40
CA GLY A 156 -6.58 -20.17 13.78
C GLY A 156 -6.43 -20.78 12.37
N MET A 157 -7.44 -21.46 11.86
CA MET A 157 -7.46 -21.96 10.48
C MET A 157 -8.17 -20.97 9.58
N THR A 158 -7.59 -20.69 8.41
CA THR A 158 -8.25 -19.89 7.38
C THR A 158 -9.29 -20.74 6.66
N ALA A 159 -10.57 -20.46 6.88
CA ALA A 159 -11.67 -21.14 6.21
C ALA A 159 -11.82 -20.67 4.76
N VAL A 160 -11.70 -19.36 4.51
CA VAL A 160 -11.72 -18.76 3.19
C VAL A 160 -10.94 -17.44 3.23
N SER A 161 -10.25 -17.11 2.13
CA SER A 161 -9.65 -15.81 1.89
C SER A 161 -9.89 -15.41 0.44
N PHE A 162 -10.12 -14.14 0.22
CA PHE A 162 -10.29 -13.56 -1.12
C PHE A 162 -10.02 -12.05 -1.08
N ALA A 163 -9.86 -11.45 -2.25
CA ALA A 163 -9.81 -10.01 -2.39
C ALA A 163 -10.84 -9.50 -3.39
N VAL A 164 -11.15 -8.21 -3.31
CA VAL A 164 -11.88 -7.46 -4.34
C VAL A 164 -11.06 -6.24 -4.73
N SER A 165 -11.10 -5.86 -6.02
CA SER A 165 -10.35 -4.69 -6.55
C SER A 165 -11.05 -3.37 -6.26
N ARG A 166 -11.82 -3.29 -5.19
CA ARG A 166 -12.56 -2.11 -4.76
C ARG A 166 -11.97 -1.59 -3.45
N GLY A 167 -10.77 -1.01 -3.55
CA GLY A 167 -10.11 -0.32 -2.44
C GLY A 167 -10.41 1.17 -2.41
N GLY A 168 -9.65 1.91 -1.63
CA GLY A 168 -9.82 3.35 -1.46
C GLY A 168 -9.74 4.16 -2.75
N ASP A 169 -8.88 3.77 -3.70
CA ASP A 169 -8.78 4.44 -5.01
C ASP A 169 -10.07 4.26 -5.84
N TRP A 170 -10.75 3.10 -5.72
CA TRP A 170 -12.03 2.86 -6.36
C TRP A 170 -13.12 3.79 -5.81
N ILE A 171 -13.18 3.94 -4.49
CA ILE A 171 -14.10 4.87 -3.82
C ILE A 171 -13.85 6.30 -4.31
N ASP A 172 -12.58 6.76 -4.25
CA ASP A 172 -12.21 8.12 -4.65
C ASP A 172 -12.58 8.43 -6.10
N ASN A 173 -12.40 7.46 -7.00
CA ASN A 173 -12.75 7.60 -8.41
C ASN A 173 -14.27 7.70 -8.60
N ASN A 174 -15.07 6.85 -7.93
CA ASN A 174 -16.53 6.91 -8.05
C ASN A 174 -17.08 8.23 -7.52
N VAL A 175 -16.66 8.65 -6.33
CA VAL A 175 -17.04 9.95 -5.75
C VAL A 175 -16.63 11.11 -6.67
N SER A 176 -15.46 11.05 -7.28
CA SER A 176 -15.02 12.05 -8.25
C SER A 176 -15.91 12.11 -9.48
N MET A 177 -16.33 10.96 -10.01
CA MET A 177 -17.25 10.87 -11.16
C MET A 177 -18.63 11.44 -10.82
N ASP A 178 -19.16 11.13 -9.66
CA ASP A 178 -20.52 11.52 -9.25
C ASP A 178 -20.60 13.01 -8.90
N THR A 179 -19.56 13.55 -8.27
CA THR A 179 -19.55 14.94 -7.78
C THR A 179 -18.86 15.94 -8.70
N GLY A 180 -18.07 15.47 -9.66
CA GLY A 180 -17.19 16.31 -10.49
C GLY A 180 -15.99 16.88 -9.73
N VAL A 181 -15.76 16.48 -8.48
CA VAL A 181 -14.61 16.92 -7.68
C VAL A 181 -13.37 16.13 -8.12
N PRO A 182 -12.20 16.76 -8.36
CA PRO A 182 -11.00 16.05 -8.75
C PRO A 182 -10.59 14.96 -7.73
N VAL A 183 -10.20 13.76 -8.21
CA VAL A 183 -9.84 12.60 -7.38
C VAL A 183 -8.84 12.95 -6.28
N ALA A 184 -7.81 13.74 -6.60
CA ALA A 184 -6.80 14.16 -5.62
C ALA A 184 -7.39 14.98 -4.45
N LYS A 185 -8.45 15.74 -4.72
CA LYS A 185 -9.16 16.50 -3.67
C LYS A 185 -10.04 15.60 -2.84
N VAL A 186 -10.73 14.64 -3.47
CA VAL A 186 -11.51 13.60 -2.77
C VAL A 186 -10.62 12.80 -1.83
N SER A 187 -9.50 12.28 -2.34
CA SER A 187 -8.52 11.52 -1.56
C SER A 187 -7.99 12.32 -0.37
N ASN A 188 -7.65 13.60 -0.59
CA ASN A 188 -7.16 14.46 0.49
C ASN A 188 -8.22 14.68 1.58
N ILE A 189 -9.49 14.92 1.21
CA ILE A 189 -10.59 15.05 2.16
C ILE A 189 -10.75 13.78 2.98
N LYS A 190 -10.78 12.61 2.32
CA LYS A 190 -10.87 11.30 2.97
C LYS A 190 -9.73 11.08 3.98
N GLU A 191 -8.49 11.30 3.57
CA GLU A 191 -7.30 11.06 4.40
C GLU A 191 -7.10 12.08 5.52
N SER A 192 -7.62 13.30 5.37
CA SER A 192 -7.53 14.34 6.39
C SER A 192 -8.68 14.32 7.39
N SER A 193 -9.74 13.56 7.12
CA SER A 193 -10.89 13.46 8.01
C SER A 193 -10.57 12.53 9.19
N THR A 194 -10.72 13.05 10.41
CA THR A 194 -10.53 12.27 11.64
C THR A 194 -11.75 11.44 12.02
N GLN A 195 -12.91 11.76 11.46
CA GLN A 195 -14.16 11.02 11.61
C GLN A 195 -14.94 11.09 10.30
N LEU A 196 -15.33 9.93 9.79
CA LEU A 196 -16.34 9.79 8.75
C LEU A 196 -17.71 9.94 9.41
N ASP A 197 -18.17 11.17 9.58
CA ASP A 197 -19.49 11.45 10.12
C ASP A 197 -20.44 11.71 8.97
N LEU A 198 -21.19 10.68 8.61
CA LEU A 198 -22.19 10.71 7.53
C LEU A 198 -23.30 11.74 7.74
N THR A 199 -23.38 12.32 8.94
CA THR A 199 -24.40 13.32 9.28
C THR A 199 -23.95 14.76 9.01
N LYS A 200 -22.71 14.99 8.61
CA LYS A 200 -22.11 16.32 8.42
C LYS A 200 -21.76 16.66 6.98
N GLY A 201 -22.72 17.27 6.27
CA GLY A 201 -22.47 18.06 5.05
C GLY A 201 -21.79 17.31 3.91
N VAL A 202 -20.72 17.90 3.37
CA VAL A 202 -20.01 17.43 2.17
C VAL A 202 -19.59 15.95 2.18
N MET A 203 -19.42 15.36 3.36
CA MET A 203 -19.08 13.93 3.48
C MET A 203 -20.29 13.04 3.25
N GLN A 204 -21.49 13.48 3.63
CA GLN A 204 -22.74 12.77 3.35
C GLN A 204 -23.00 12.72 1.84
N ASP A 205 -22.77 13.83 1.14
CA ASP A 205 -22.96 13.89 -0.32
C ASP A 205 -21.87 13.10 -1.07
N ILE A 206 -20.66 13.02 -0.51
CA ILE A 206 -19.52 12.36 -1.15
C ILE A 206 -19.53 10.84 -0.93
N TYR A 207 -19.97 10.36 0.23
CA TYR A 207 -19.90 8.96 0.63
C TYR A 207 -21.26 8.32 0.94
N GLY A 208 -22.37 9.08 0.91
CA GLY A 208 -23.68 8.65 1.41
C GLY A 208 -24.22 7.37 0.82
N GLU A 209 -24.04 7.14 -0.48
CA GLU A 209 -24.52 5.91 -1.13
C GLU A 209 -23.54 4.76 -1.09
N SER A 210 -22.23 5.03 -1.04
CA SER A 210 -21.21 3.98 -1.05
C SER A 210 -20.87 3.42 0.34
N THR A 211 -21.29 4.08 1.42
CA THR A 211 -21.00 3.64 2.80
C THR A 211 -22.12 2.86 3.45
N GLU A 212 -23.32 2.78 2.86
CA GLU A 212 -24.36 1.90 3.37
C GLU A 212 -23.96 0.41 3.30
N GLU A 213 -23.03 0.05 2.41
CA GLU A 213 -22.48 -1.31 2.32
C GLU A 213 -21.21 -1.56 3.17
N PHE A 214 -20.58 -0.51 3.71
CA PHE A 214 -19.32 -0.64 4.44
C PHE A 214 -19.37 0.05 5.80
N THR A 215 -19.69 -0.70 6.84
CA THR A 215 -19.36 -0.28 8.20
C THR A 215 -17.85 -0.40 8.38
N VAL A 216 -17.15 0.73 8.25
CA VAL A 216 -15.71 0.77 8.51
C VAL A 216 -15.52 0.79 10.02
N MET A 217 -15.16 -0.34 10.59
CA MET A 217 -14.60 -0.37 11.94
C MET A 217 -13.10 -0.05 11.82
N HIS A 218 -12.71 1.15 12.23
CA HIS A 218 -11.31 1.47 12.48
C HIS A 218 -10.87 0.79 13.77
N ALA A 219 -9.86 -0.08 13.66
CA ALA A 219 -9.04 -0.48 14.79
C ALA A 219 -7.91 0.51 14.99
#